data_8089176e1e1c27f2ad6bc6268f2ac725
#
_entry.id   8089176e1e1c27f2ad6bc6268f2ac725
#
_cell.length_a   1.000
_cell.length_b   1.000
_cell.length_c   1.000
_cell.angle_alpha   90.00
_cell.angle_beta   90.00
_cell.angle_gamma   90.00
#
_symmetry.space_group_name_H-M   'P 1'
#
loop_
_entity.id
_entity.type
_entity.pdbx_description
1 polymer ?
#
loop_
_entity_poly.entity_id
_entity_poly.type
_entity_poly.pdbx_seq_one_letter_code
_entity_poly.pdbx_strand_id
1 'polypeptide(L)'
;MPGMSTSGQRTHVPASPSWRARRLDPDRSLGLRLTLAATAVFLVLVPFALLALLVLGSWPPLHRLDASVAHDLHGYAVGHPGWVWFMTVWTNVFGPGPLRVAVLAVVVWLFARRAPRLAWWAVTTMAVGGLLGALLKLLVGRDRPDLLDPVARAAGYSFPSGHALNAALAAGVLLLVFLPYARRRPALRWALWVAAVVVTVLTGVSRLALGVHYTSDVVAGWLLGVATVAATTAAFRTWRTRTGHRSARPATTEGVEPELADGAKPADGAELADGMERPRPARGQA
;
A
#
# COMPACT_ATOMS: atom_id res chain seq x y z
N MET A 1 3.66 45.31 63.41
CA MET A 1 2.79 44.89 62.30
C MET A 1 3.65 44.75 61.07
N PRO A 2 3.98 43.54 60.61
CA PRO A 2 4.65 43.33 59.32
C PRO A 2 3.60 43.03 58.24
N GLY A 3 3.70 43.79 57.13
CA GLY A 3 2.80 43.68 56.00
C GLY A 3 2.95 42.38 55.25
N MET A 4 1.83 41.69 55.03
CA MET A 4 1.73 40.52 54.14
C MET A 4 1.80 40.98 52.67
N SER A 5 2.93 40.70 52.03
CA SER A 5 3.09 40.81 50.57
C SER A 5 2.43 39.61 49.90
N THR A 6 1.26 39.78 49.31
CA THR A 6 0.62 38.78 48.45
C THR A 6 1.29 38.82 47.06
N SER A 7 2.21 37.91 46.84
CA SER A 7 2.76 37.65 45.49
C SER A 7 1.67 37.00 44.62
N GLY A 8 1.05 37.80 43.74
CA GLY A 8 0.09 37.33 42.74
C GLY A 8 0.81 36.36 41.78
N GLN A 9 0.56 35.08 41.90
CA GLN A 9 0.91 34.10 40.88
C GLN A 9 0.12 34.45 39.59
N ARG A 10 0.80 35.03 38.63
CA ARG A 10 0.27 35.13 37.27
C ARG A 10 0.19 33.71 36.68
N THR A 11 -1.02 33.17 36.61
CA THR A 11 -1.28 31.95 35.87
C THR A 11 -0.95 32.20 34.40
N HIS A 12 0.10 31.60 33.95
CA HIS A 12 0.48 31.58 32.53
C HIS A 12 -0.60 30.79 31.79
N VAL A 13 -1.54 31.49 31.18
CA VAL A 13 -2.47 30.89 30.21
C VAL A 13 -1.65 30.58 28.97
N PRO A 14 -1.46 29.30 28.61
CA PRO A 14 -0.71 28.94 27.42
C PRO A 14 -1.42 29.56 26.20
N ALA A 15 -0.66 30.31 25.39
CA ALA A 15 -1.16 30.91 24.17
C ALA A 15 -1.75 29.79 23.27
N SER A 16 -2.98 30.00 22.80
CA SER A 16 -3.62 29.04 21.88
C SER A 16 -2.73 28.85 20.67
N PRO A 17 -2.44 27.59 20.27
CA PRO A 17 -1.55 27.31 19.14
C PRO A 17 -2.07 27.98 17.88
N SER A 18 -1.16 28.61 17.12
CA SER A 18 -1.49 29.33 15.89
C SER A 18 -2.24 28.42 14.91
N TRP A 19 -3.07 28.99 14.04
CA TRP A 19 -3.79 28.30 12.97
C TRP A 19 -2.88 27.38 12.12
N ARG A 20 -1.63 27.80 11.85
CA ARG A 20 -0.62 26.99 11.16
C ARG A 20 -0.15 25.82 12.00
N ALA A 21 0.09 25.99 13.30
CA ALA A 21 0.47 24.91 14.19
C ALA A 21 -0.64 23.86 14.34
N ARG A 22 -1.91 24.27 14.32
CA ARG A 22 -3.07 23.34 14.34
C ARG A 22 -3.22 22.55 13.03
N ARG A 23 -2.85 23.14 11.89
CA ARG A 23 -2.89 22.44 10.58
C ARG A 23 -1.70 21.51 10.36
N LEU A 24 -0.55 21.82 10.95
CA LEU A 24 0.70 21.06 10.76
C LEU A 24 0.94 20.03 11.88
N ASP A 25 0.05 19.96 12.88
CA ASP A 25 0.12 18.92 13.91
C ASP A 25 -0.30 17.56 13.31
N PRO A 26 0.64 16.62 13.08
CA PRO A 26 0.35 15.33 12.44
C PRO A 26 -0.61 14.48 13.26
N ASP A 27 -0.71 14.71 14.57
CA ASP A 27 -1.57 13.93 15.47
C ASP A 27 -3.00 14.46 15.58
N ARG A 28 -3.25 15.72 15.14
CA ARG A 28 -4.56 16.37 15.26
C ARG A 28 -5.28 16.66 13.94
N SER A 29 -4.61 16.62 12.78
CA SER A 29 -5.25 17.07 11.54
C SER A 29 -5.65 15.90 10.63
N LEU A 30 -6.89 15.46 10.78
CA LEU A 30 -7.57 14.63 9.76
C LEU A 30 -7.42 15.28 8.36
N GLY A 31 -7.47 16.62 8.30
CA GLY A 31 -7.31 17.39 7.07
C GLY A 31 -5.95 17.21 6.40
N LEU A 32 -4.84 17.28 7.13
CA LEU A 32 -3.51 17.08 6.54
C LEU A 32 -3.33 15.66 6.01
N ARG A 33 -3.81 14.66 6.76
CA ARG A 33 -3.71 13.24 6.33
C ARG A 33 -4.54 12.98 5.08
N LEU A 34 -5.75 13.56 5.00
CA LEU A 34 -6.60 13.47 3.81
C LEU A 34 -5.97 14.18 2.62
N THR A 35 -5.40 15.37 2.84
CA THR A 35 -4.71 16.12 1.78
C THR A 35 -3.51 15.35 1.26
N LEU A 36 -2.64 14.83 2.15
CA LEU A 36 -1.48 14.04 1.74
C LEU A 36 -1.89 12.76 0.99
N ALA A 37 -2.93 12.07 1.48
CA ALA A 37 -3.45 10.88 0.81
C ALA A 37 -4.06 11.23 -0.57
N ALA A 38 -4.85 12.29 -0.66
CA ALA A 38 -5.42 12.76 -1.92
C ALA A 38 -4.33 13.20 -2.90
N THR A 39 -3.30 13.92 -2.42
CA THR A 39 -2.15 14.32 -3.23
C THR A 39 -1.39 13.08 -3.74
N ALA A 40 -1.13 12.09 -2.89
CA ALA A 40 -0.46 10.87 -3.31
C ALA A 40 -1.25 10.09 -4.38
N VAL A 41 -2.57 9.97 -4.19
CA VAL A 41 -3.46 9.35 -5.19
C VAL A 41 -3.45 10.17 -6.49
N PHE A 42 -3.55 11.48 -6.41
CA PHE A 42 -3.53 12.38 -7.56
C PHE A 42 -2.22 12.29 -8.35
N LEU A 43 -1.07 12.29 -7.66
CA LEU A 43 0.26 12.16 -8.28
C LEU A 43 0.45 10.85 -9.05
N VAL A 44 -0.35 9.82 -8.77
CA VAL A 44 -0.29 8.54 -9.50
C VAL A 44 -1.40 8.42 -10.54
N LEU A 45 -2.61 8.92 -10.24
CA LEU A 45 -3.75 8.85 -11.17
C LEU A 45 -3.60 9.80 -12.37
N VAL A 46 -2.97 10.97 -12.19
CA VAL A 46 -2.77 11.91 -13.30
C VAL A 46 -1.83 11.31 -14.36
N PRO A 47 -0.62 10.80 -14.02
CA PRO A 47 0.21 10.11 -15.01
C PRO A 47 -0.49 8.89 -15.64
N PHE A 48 -1.27 8.13 -14.88
CA PHE A 48 -2.07 7.05 -15.43
C PHE A 48 -3.10 7.55 -16.46
N ALA A 49 -3.87 8.58 -16.12
CA ALA A 49 -4.89 9.15 -17.01
C ALA A 49 -4.27 9.73 -18.27
N LEU A 50 -3.17 10.47 -18.13
CA LEU A 50 -2.41 11.00 -19.28
C LEU A 50 -1.93 9.87 -20.19
N LEU A 51 -1.36 8.81 -19.62
CA LEU A 51 -0.89 7.65 -20.37
C LEU A 51 -2.06 6.94 -21.09
N ALA A 52 -3.20 6.78 -20.43
CA ALA A 52 -4.40 6.19 -21.01
C ALA A 52 -4.93 7.05 -22.17
N LEU A 53 -4.95 8.38 -22.03
CA LEU A 53 -5.35 9.31 -23.08
C LEU A 53 -4.40 9.26 -24.27
N LEU A 54 -3.08 9.20 -24.05
CA LEU A 54 -2.09 9.07 -25.12
C LEU A 54 -2.25 7.75 -25.90
N VAL A 55 -2.58 6.66 -25.18
CA VAL A 55 -2.85 5.35 -25.80
C VAL A 55 -4.14 5.39 -26.62
N LEU A 56 -5.24 5.92 -26.05
CA LEU A 56 -6.54 6.06 -26.74
C LEU A 56 -6.44 6.98 -27.95
N GLY A 57 -5.69 8.09 -27.81
CA GLY A 57 -5.45 9.06 -28.89
C GLY A 57 -4.43 8.60 -29.93
N SER A 58 -3.88 7.39 -29.79
CA SER A 58 -2.88 6.83 -30.72
C SER A 58 -1.69 7.77 -30.96
N TRP A 59 -1.18 8.42 -29.88
CA TRP A 59 -0.12 9.42 -30.01
C TRP A 59 1.17 8.82 -30.61
N PRO A 60 1.61 9.30 -31.79
CA PRO A 60 2.66 8.62 -32.57
C PRO A 60 4.00 8.44 -31.84
N PRO A 61 4.50 9.39 -31.01
CA PRO A 61 5.76 9.17 -30.30
C PRO A 61 5.69 8.01 -29.28
N LEU A 62 4.56 7.86 -28.57
CA LEU A 62 4.37 6.75 -27.63
C LEU A 62 4.27 5.41 -28.36
N HIS A 63 3.52 5.37 -29.47
CA HIS A 63 3.42 4.17 -30.29
C HIS A 63 4.76 3.74 -30.86
N ARG A 64 5.58 4.69 -31.33
CA ARG A 64 6.95 4.38 -31.80
C ARG A 64 7.82 3.82 -30.68
N LEU A 65 7.78 4.42 -29.49
CA LEU A 65 8.51 3.91 -28.33
C LEU A 65 8.06 2.50 -27.97
N ASP A 66 6.75 2.29 -27.86
CA ASP A 66 6.17 0.97 -27.52
C ASP A 66 6.56 -0.09 -28.54
N ALA A 67 6.47 0.24 -29.83
CA ALA A 67 6.83 -0.67 -30.91
C ALA A 67 8.35 -0.96 -30.95
N SER A 68 9.21 0.06 -30.80
CA SER A 68 10.66 -0.16 -30.81
C SER A 68 11.10 -1.04 -29.67
N VAL A 69 10.64 -0.77 -28.42
CA VAL A 69 10.97 -1.59 -27.26
C VAL A 69 10.47 -3.04 -27.44
N ALA A 70 9.26 -3.21 -27.97
CA ALA A 70 8.73 -4.55 -28.23
C ALA A 70 9.57 -5.34 -29.25
N HIS A 71 9.99 -4.70 -30.35
CA HIS A 71 10.82 -5.32 -31.38
C HIS A 71 12.23 -5.64 -30.88
N ASP A 72 12.87 -4.70 -30.17
CA ASP A 72 14.23 -4.87 -29.64
C ASP A 72 14.29 -6.04 -28.65
N LEU A 73 13.33 -6.09 -27.69
CA LEU A 73 13.27 -7.17 -26.71
C LEU A 73 12.91 -8.51 -27.36
N HIS A 74 12.06 -8.52 -28.39
CA HIS A 74 11.74 -9.72 -29.15
C HIS A 74 12.97 -10.23 -29.92
N GLY A 75 13.68 -9.35 -30.64
CA GLY A 75 14.91 -9.69 -31.32
C GLY A 75 15.96 -10.30 -30.39
N TYR A 76 16.09 -9.78 -29.18
CA TYR A 76 16.93 -10.39 -28.17
C TYR A 76 16.40 -11.75 -27.71
N ALA A 77 15.10 -11.87 -27.45
CA ALA A 77 14.47 -13.08 -26.93
C ALA A 77 14.62 -14.28 -27.88
N VAL A 78 14.46 -14.08 -29.20
CA VAL A 78 14.60 -15.13 -30.22
C VAL A 78 15.99 -15.78 -30.17
N GLY A 79 17.05 -15.01 -29.93
CA GLY A 79 18.42 -15.52 -29.82
C GLY A 79 18.79 -16.08 -28.42
N HIS A 80 17.93 -15.94 -27.42
CA HIS A 80 18.29 -16.23 -26.02
C HIS A 80 17.22 -17.09 -25.30
N PRO A 81 17.11 -18.39 -25.59
CA PRO A 81 16.09 -19.26 -25.01
C PRO A 81 16.15 -19.37 -23.48
N GLY A 82 17.34 -19.26 -22.87
CA GLY A 82 17.49 -19.21 -21.41
C GLY A 82 16.85 -17.98 -20.78
N TRP A 83 16.91 -16.82 -21.45
CA TRP A 83 16.21 -15.61 -21.05
C TRP A 83 14.69 -15.80 -21.11
N VAL A 84 14.17 -16.34 -22.20
CA VAL A 84 12.75 -16.63 -22.36
C VAL A 84 12.26 -17.59 -21.29
N TRP A 85 13.02 -18.67 -21.04
CA TRP A 85 12.72 -19.62 -19.97
C TRP A 85 12.65 -18.93 -18.60
N PHE A 86 13.66 -18.15 -18.24
CA PHE A 86 13.69 -17.43 -16.95
C PHE A 86 12.49 -16.48 -16.81
N MET A 87 12.18 -15.67 -17.83
CA MET A 87 11.05 -14.74 -17.81
C MET A 87 9.71 -15.47 -17.77
N THR A 88 9.59 -16.62 -18.41
CA THR A 88 8.39 -17.47 -18.35
C THR A 88 8.20 -18.08 -16.97
N VAL A 89 9.25 -18.64 -16.37
CA VAL A 89 9.19 -19.17 -15.00
C VAL A 89 8.82 -18.06 -14.02
N TRP A 90 9.49 -16.90 -14.13
CA TRP A 90 9.20 -15.75 -13.27
C TRP A 90 7.74 -15.31 -13.36
N THR A 91 7.23 -15.08 -14.58
CA THR A 91 5.86 -14.61 -14.79
C THR A 91 4.80 -15.61 -14.36
N ASN A 92 5.12 -16.91 -14.36
CA ASN A 92 4.25 -17.97 -13.87
C ASN A 92 4.24 -18.03 -12.34
N VAL A 93 5.40 -17.92 -11.68
CA VAL A 93 5.52 -17.93 -10.21
C VAL A 93 4.94 -16.65 -9.59
N PHE A 94 5.21 -15.50 -10.17
CA PHE A 94 4.71 -14.19 -9.70
C PHE A 94 3.58 -13.63 -10.57
N GLY A 95 2.87 -14.51 -11.27
CA GLY A 95 1.70 -14.13 -12.05
C GLY A 95 0.46 -13.86 -11.19
N PRO A 96 -0.64 -13.38 -11.82
CA PRO A 96 -1.86 -13.02 -11.12
C PRO A 96 -2.46 -14.15 -10.27
N GLY A 97 -2.40 -15.40 -10.73
CA GLY A 97 -2.91 -16.56 -10.00
C GLY A 97 -2.18 -16.80 -8.68
N PRO A 98 -0.88 -17.13 -8.70
CA PRO A 98 -0.07 -17.36 -7.48
C PRO A 98 -0.09 -16.17 -6.52
N LEU A 99 0.00 -14.92 -7.03
CA LEU A 99 -0.04 -13.74 -6.17
C LEU A 99 -1.39 -13.56 -5.47
N ARG A 100 -2.51 -13.85 -6.14
CA ARG A 100 -3.84 -13.85 -5.52
C ARG A 100 -3.97 -14.93 -4.46
N VAL A 101 -3.42 -16.12 -4.71
CA VAL A 101 -3.38 -17.21 -3.72
C VAL A 101 -2.56 -16.79 -2.50
N ALA A 102 -1.39 -16.17 -2.69
CA ALA A 102 -0.56 -15.67 -1.60
C ALA A 102 -1.32 -14.62 -0.74
N VAL A 103 -1.99 -13.66 -1.40
CA VAL A 103 -2.80 -12.67 -0.66
C VAL A 103 -3.98 -13.33 0.03
N LEU A 104 -4.66 -14.30 -0.59
CA LEU A 104 -5.75 -15.06 0.04
C LEU A 104 -5.28 -15.81 1.28
N ALA A 105 -4.12 -16.45 1.23
CA ALA A 105 -3.52 -17.11 2.39
C ALA A 105 -3.26 -16.12 3.55
N VAL A 106 -2.77 -14.91 3.23
CA VAL A 106 -2.61 -13.83 4.21
C VAL A 106 -3.95 -13.35 4.75
N VAL A 107 -4.98 -13.21 3.93
CA VAL A 107 -6.35 -12.85 4.36
C VAL A 107 -6.90 -13.88 5.33
N VAL A 108 -6.78 -15.19 5.04
CA VAL A 108 -7.19 -16.26 5.95
C VAL A 108 -6.41 -16.20 7.26
N TRP A 109 -5.09 -15.99 7.18
CA TRP A 109 -4.25 -15.82 8.37
C TRP A 109 -4.66 -14.60 9.21
N LEU A 110 -5.01 -13.47 8.59
CA LEU A 110 -5.51 -12.28 9.29
C LEU A 110 -6.83 -12.56 10.02
N PHE A 111 -7.77 -13.29 9.40
CA PHE A 111 -8.99 -13.71 10.10
C PHE A 111 -8.68 -14.61 11.30
N ALA A 112 -7.78 -15.59 11.14
CA ALA A 112 -7.35 -16.46 12.23
C ALA A 112 -6.65 -15.65 13.36
N ARG A 113 -5.97 -14.55 13.03
CA ARG A 113 -5.34 -13.63 13.98
C ARG A 113 -6.31 -12.59 14.56
N ARG A 114 -7.61 -12.70 14.29
CA ARG A 114 -8.67 -11.78 14.73
C ARG A 114 -8.45 -10.32 14.26
N ALA A 115 -7.89 -10.17 13.06
CA ALA A 115 -7.72 -8.86 12.40
C ALA A 115 -8.67 -8.72 11.18
N PRO A 116 -10.01 -8.83 11.34
CA PRO A 116 -10.95 -8.90 10.22
C PRO A 116 -10.97 -7.62 9.38
N ARG A 117 -10.74 -6.47 9.98
CA ARG A 117 -10.75 -5.18 9.26
C ARG A 117 -9.60 -5.09 8.27
N LEU A 118 -8.39 -5.55 8.67
CA LEU A 118 -7.23 -5.59 7.79
C LEU A 118 -7.41 -6.64 6.69
N ALA A 119 -8.03 -7.78 7.02
CA ALA A 119 -8.40 -8.80 6.05
C ALA A 119 -9.38 -8.22 4.99
N TRP A 120 -10.44 -7.54 5.42
CA TRP A 120 -11.38 -6.90 4.50
C TRP A 120 -10.76 -5.78 3.67
N TRP A 121 -9.83 -5.00 4.23
CA TRP A 121 -9.06 -4.03 3.45
C TRP A 121 -8.25 -4.71 2.33
N ALA A 122 -7.56 -5.81 2.62
CA ALA A 122 -6.80 -6.56 1.63
C ALA A 122 -7.70 -7.12 0.53
N VAL A 123 -8.84 -7.73 0.89
CA VAL A 123 -9.85 -8.22 -0.06
C VAL A 123 -10.37 -7.10 -0.94
N THR A 124 -10.78 -5.98 -0.34
CA THR A 124 -11.32 -4.82 -1.08
C THR A 124 -10.27 -4.24 -2.04
N THR A 125 -9.00 -4.13 -1.61
CA THR A 125 -7.92 -3.64 -2.45
C THR A 125 -7.73 -4.51 -3.69
N MET A 126 -7.66 -5.83 -3.52
CA MET A 126 -7.51 -6.77 -4.64
C MET A 126 -8.74 -6.80 -5.56
N ALA A 127 -9.95 -6.75 -4.99
CA ALA A 127 -11.19 -6.77 -5.74
C ALA A 127 -11.38 -5.49 -6.58
N VAL A 128 -11.19 -4.32 -5.97
CA VAL A 128 -11.31 -3.02 -6.66
C VAL A 128 -10.27 -2.91 -7.76
N GLY A 129 -8.99 -3.22 -7.47
CA GLY A 129 -7.93 -3.16 -8.49
C GLY A 129 -8.15 -4.15 -9.63
N GLY A 130 -8.57 -5.37 -9.31
CA GLY A 130 -8.91 -6.39 -10.32
C GLY A 130 -10.07 -5.97 -11.22
N LEU A 131 -11.14 -5.43 -10.62
CA LEU A 131 -12.31 -4.93 -11.37
C LEU A 131 -11.96 -3.75 -12.25
N LEU A 132 -11.24 -2.75 -11.73
CA LEU A 132 -10.77 -1.59 -12.51
C LEU A 132 -9.90 -2.04 -13.69
N GLY A 133 -8.97 -2.97 -13.47
CA GLY A 133 -8.15 -3.52 -14.55
C GLY A 133 -8.96 -4.22 -15.63
N ALA A 134 -9.99 -5.00 -15.25
CA ALA A 134 -10.87 -5.67 -16.19
C ALA A 134 -11.73 -4.68 -17.00
N LEU A 135 -12.32 -3.68 -16.32
CA LEU A 135 -13.12 -2.64 -16.96
C LEU A 135 -12.28 -1.81 -17.95
N LEU A 136 -11.08 -1.40 -17.54
CA LEU A 136 -10.20 -0.62 -18.41
C LEU A 136 -9.73 -1.41 -19.63
N LYS A 137 -9.52 -2.73 -19.52
CA LYS A 137 -9.24 -3.59 -20.68
C LYS A 137 -10.36 -3.53 -21.72
N LEU A 138 -11.60 -3.59 -21.28
CA LEU A 138 -12.77 -3.51 -22.17
C LEU A 138 -12.95 -2.12 -22.75
N LEU A 139 -12.71 -1.07 -21.94
CA LEU A 139 -12.89 0.32 -22.37
C LEU A 139 -11.83 0.77 -23.38
N VAL A 140 -10.57 0.38 -23.17
CA VAL A 140 -9.46 0.79 -24.07
C VAL A 140 -9.36 -0.11 -25.28
N GLY A 141 -9.61 -1.41 -25.16
CA GLY A 141 -9.67 -2.35 -26.26
C GLY A 141 -8.37 -2.48 -27.07
N ARG A 142 -7.20 -2.16 -26.47
CA ARG A 142 -5.92 -2.13 -27.17
C ARG A 142 -5.44 -3.53 -27.54
N ASP A 143 -5.05 -3.73 -28.79
CA ASP A 143 -4.44 -4.96 -29.26
C ASP A 143 -3.02 -5.14 -28.67
N ARG A 144 -2.53 -6.39 -28.68
CA ARG A 144 -1.20 -6.75 -28.23
C ARG A 144 -0.17 -6.53 -29.34
N PRO A 145 1.15 -6.49 -29.00
CA PRO A 145 2.19 -6.49 -30.02
C PRO A 145 2.01 -7.66 -31.00
N ASP A 146 1.96 -7.34 -32.28
CA ASP A 146 1.96 -8.32 -33.37
C ASP A 146 3.42 -8.53 -33.83
N LEU A 147 4.01 -9.65 -33.41
CA LEU A 147 5.41 -9.98 -33.62
C LEU A 147 5.50 -11.26 -34.47
N LEU A 148 6.42 -11.28 -35.40
CA LEU A 148 6.76 -12.48 -36.15
C LEU A 148 7.40 -13.51 -35.20
N ASP A 149 6.97 -14.76 -35.27
CA ASP A 149 7.44 -15.86 -34.43
C ASP A 149 7.41 -15.54 -32.91
N PRO A 150 6.24 -15.26 -32.33
CA PRO A 150 6.15 -14.81 -30.96
C PRO A 150 6.62 -15.88 -29.97
N VAL A 151 7.57 -15.55 -29.08
CA VAL A 151 8.11 -16.45 -28.04
C VAL A 151 7.08 -16.78 -26.94
N ALA A 152 6.00 -15.99 -26.83
CA ALA A 152 4.87 -16.27 -25.95
C ALA A 152 3.59 -15.67 -26.55
N ARG A 153 2.44 -16.22 -26.14
CA ARG A 153 1.11 -15.75 -26.54
C ARG A 153 0.26 -15.45 -25.31
N ALA A 154 -0.61 -14.45 -25.42
CA ALA A 154 -1.58 -14.12 -24.38
C ALA A 154 -2.89 -13.68 -25.02
N ALA A 155 -4.02 -14.06 -24.41
CA ALA A 155 -5.35 -13.72 -24.90
C ALA A 155 -5.84 -12.37 -24.40
N GLY A 156 -6.80 -11.79 -25.12
CA GLY A 156 -7.50 -10.54 -24.78
C GLY A 156 -6.67 -9.28 -24.90
N TYR A 157 -7.25 -8.15 -24.50
CA TYR A 157 -6.66 -6.81 -24.67
C TYR A 157 -5.38 -6.60 -23.84
N SER A 158 -4.52 -5.70 -24.34
CA SER A 158 -3.20 -5.46 -23.74
C SER A 158 -3.24 -4.44 -22.60
N PHE A 159 -4.01 -3.36 -22.71
CA PHE A 159 -3.98 -2.23 -21.76
C PHE A 159 -5.10 -2.28 -20.72
N PRO A 160 -4.80 -2.05 -19.45
CA PRO A 160 -3.48 -2.10 -18.83
C PRO A 160 -2.98 -3.55 -18.61
N SER A 161 -1.67 -3.73 -18.35
CA SER A 161 -1.11 -5.06 -18.08
C SER A 161 -1.64 -5.65 -16.76
N GLY A 162 -2.37 -6.77 -16.86
CA GLY A 162 -2.93 -7.44 -15.68
C GLY A 162 -1.86 -8.07 -14.77
N HIS A 163 -0.71 -8.51 -15.31
CA HIS A 163 0.41 -9.02 -14.51
C HIS A 163 1.05 -7.89 -13.69
N ALA A 164 1.37 -6.77 -14.32
CA ALA A 164 1.94 -5.60 -13.66
C ALA A 164 0.99 -5.05 -12.58
N LEU A 165 -0.30 -4.94 -12.88
CA LEU A 165 -1.33 -4.50 -11.94
C LEU A 165 -1.43 -5.43 -10.72
N ASN A 166 -1.58 -6.75 -10.93
CA ASN A 166 -1.71 -7.70 -9.81
C ASN A 166 -0.42 -7.79 -8.99
N ALA A 167 0.75 -7.67 -9.61
CA ALA A 167 2.03 -7.63 -8.90
C ALA A 167 2.11 -6.40 -7.97
N ALA A 168 1.75 -5.20 -8.46
CA ALA A 168 1.73 -3.99 -7.66
C ALA A 168 0.69 -4.06 -6.52
N LEU A 169 -0.51 -4.58 -6.77
CA LEU A 169 -1.55 -4.78 -5.76
C LEU A 169 -1.09 -5.75 -4.67
N ALA A 170 -0.65 -6.95 -5.06
CA ALA A 170 -0.25 -7.98 -4.12
C ALA A 170 0.98 -7.56 -3.31
N ALA A 171 2.02 -7.03 -3.98
CA ALA A 171 3.22 -6.52 -3.30
C ALA A 171 2.88 -5.40 -2.32
N GLY A 172 2.01 -4.45 -2.70
CA GLY A 172 1.56 -3.37 -1.84
C GLY A 172 0.79 -3.88 -0.62
N VAL A 173 -0.16 -4.81 -0.80
CA VAL A 173 -0.92 -5.42 0.29
C VAL A 173 0.00 -6.18 1.24
N LEU A 174 0.86 -7.08 0.71
CA LEU A 174 1.78 -7.87 1.53
C LEU A 174 2.77 -6.98 2.27
N LEU A 175 3.34 -5.98 1.59
CA LEU A 175 4.25 -5.01 2.21
C LEU A 175 3.58 -4.30 3.40
N LEU A 176 2.39 -3.73 3.21
CA LEU A 176 1.70 -2.99 4.26
C LEU A 176 1.24 -3.88 5.42
N VAL A 177 0.91 -5.15 5.19
CA VAL A 177 0.59 -6.12 6.24
C VAL A 177 1.83 -6.51 7.05
N PHE A 178 2.98 -6.75 6.39
CA PHE A 178 4.17 -7.26 7.08
C PHE A 178 5.16 -6.19 7.54
N LEU A 179 5.11 -4.97 7.00
CA LEU A 179 6.01 -3.88 7.39
C LEU A 179 6.00 -3.58 8.91
N PRO A 180 4.87 -3.62 9.63
CA PRO A 180 4.81 -3.46 11.07
C PRO A 180 5.66 -4.46 11.86
N TYR A 181 5.76 -5.69 11.42
CA TYR A 181 6.58 -6.73 12.08
C TYR A 181 8.09 -6.47 11.93
N ALA A 182 8.47 -5.69 10.91
CA ALA A 182 9.86 -5.32 10.64
C ALA A 182 10.33 -4.05 11.38
N ARG A 183 9.50 -3.41 12.23
CA ARG A 183 9.80 -2.09 12.85
C ARG A 183 11.12 -2.04 13.59
N ARG A 184 11.46 -3.08 14.34
CA ARG A 184 12.71 -3.16 15.12
C ARG A 184 13.85 -3.86 14.37
N ARG A 185 13.65 -4.20 13.08
CA ARG A 185 14.60 -4.94 12.26
C ARG A 185 14.81 -4.22 10.92
N PRO A 186 15.71 -3.21 10.86
CA PRO A 186 15.87 -2.38 9.66
C PRO A 186 16.23 -3.20 8.43
N ALA A 187 17.06 -4.23 8.55
CA ALA A 187 17.42 -5.12 7.45
C ALA A 187 16.17 -5.84 6.87
N LEU A 188 15.28 -6.37 7.74
CA LEU A 188 14.03 -7.01 7.30
C LEU A 188 13.11 -5.99 6.61
N ARG A 189 13.03 -4.78 7.12
CA ARG A 189 12.25 -3.70 6.51
C ARG A 189 12.73 -3.38 5.10
N TRP A 190 14.05 -3.23 4.92
CA TRP A 190 14.63 -3.05 3.60
C TRP A 190 14.40 -4.24 2.69
N ALA A 191 14.55 -5.47 3.20
CA ALA A 191 14.29 -6.68 2.43
C ALA A 191 12.83 -6.75 1.92
N LEU A 192 11.85 -6.38 2.76
CA LEU A 192 10.43 -6.33 2.35
C LEU A 192 10.21 -5.29 1.23
N TRP A 193 10.79 -4.10 1.35
CA TRP A 193 10.70 -3.09 0.30
C TRP A 193 11.36 -3.54 -1.00
N VAL A 194 12.58 -4.08 -0.93
CA VAL A 194 13.30 -4.59 -2.10
C VAL A 194 12.50 -5.72 -2.75
N ALA A 195 11.99 -6.67 -1.97
CA ALA A 195 11.17 -7.77 -2.49
C ALA A 195 9.90 -7.26 -3.19
N ALA A 196 9.19 -6.30 -2.59
CA ALA A 196 8.00 -5.71 -3.20
C ALA A 196 8.31 -5.01 -4.53
N VAL A 197 9.40 -4.24 -4.58
CA VAL A 197 9.83 -3.56 -5.81
C VAL A 197 10.27 -4.56 -6.86
N VAL A 198 11.12 -5.54 -6.51
CA VAL A 198 11.63 -6.56 -7.44
C VAL A 198 10.48 -7.38 -8.02
N VAL A 199 9.55 -7.87 -7.19
CA VAL A 199 8.40 -8.64 -7.67
C VAL A 199 7.56 -7.78 -8.62
N THR A 200 7.28 -6.53 -8.26
CA THR A 200 6.47 -5.64 -9.10
C THR A 200 7.14 -5.34 -10.43
N VAL A 201 8.39 -4.87 -10.40
CA VAL A 201 9.12 -4.44 -11.59
C VAL A 201 9.41 -5.63 -12.51
N LEU A 202 9.99 -6.70 -11.97
CA LEU A 202 10.41 -7.83 -12.79
C LEU A 202 9.20 -8.60 -13.37
N THR A 203 8.06 -8.64 -12.67
CA THR A 203 6.83 -9.22 -13.25
C THR A 203 6.32 -8.37 -14.43
N GLY A 204 6.38 -7.05 -14.36
CA GLY A 204 6.04 -6.18 -15.50
C GLY A 204 7.05 -6.36 -16.65
N VAL A 205 8.35 -6.30 -16.35
CA VAL A 205 9.43 -6.47 -17.33
C VAL A 205 9.33 -7.84 -18.04
N SER A 206 8.96 -8.90 -17.32
CA SER A 206 8.78 -10.22 -17.96
C SER A 206 7.71 -10.20 -19.06
N ARG A 207 6.71 -9.32 -18.98
CA ARG A 207 5.68 -9.19 -20.03
C ARG A 207 6.18 -8.48 -21.27
N LEU A 208 7.11 -7.53 -21.10
CA LEU A 208 7.83 -6.89 -22.21
C LEU A 208 8.80 -7.89 -22.86
N ALA A 209 9.60 -8.56 -22.04
CA ALA A 209 10.59 -9.55 -22.49
C ALA A 209 9.97 -10.72 -23.29
N LEU A 210 8.72 -11.08 -22.94
CA LEU A 210 7.96 -12.11 -23.66
C LEU A 210 7.14 -11.56 -24.84
N GLY A 211 7.23 -10.26 -25.15
CA GLY A 211 6.57 -9.63 -26.29
C GLY A 211 5.05 -9.61 -26.23
N VAL A 212 4.43 -9.73 -25.05
CA VAL A 212 2.97 -9.82 -24.92
C VAL A 212 2.29 -8.54 -24.45
N HIS A 213 3.06 -7.50 -24.09
CA HIS A 213 2.60 -6.17 -23.70
C HIS A 213 3.54 -5.08 -24.19
N TYR A 214 3.01 -3.90 -24.39
CA TYR A 214 3.78 -2.67 -24.61
C TYR A 214 4.26 -2.08 -23.28
N THR A 215 5.30 -1.22 -23.35
CA THR A 215 5.84 -0.52 -22.18
C THR A 215 4.77 0.31 -21.47
N SER A 216 3.96 1.03 -22.22
CA SER A 216 2.85 1.82 -21.68
C SER A 216 1.80 0.97 -20.96
N ASP A 217 1.51 -0.25 -21.41
CA ASP A 217 0.58 -1.17 -20.72
C ASP A 217 1.09 -1.55 -19.32
N VAL A 218 2.40 -1.83 -19.24
CA VAL A 218 3.05 -2.25 -17.99
C VAL A 218 3.11 -1.10 -17.00
N VAL A 219 3.54 0.08 -17.45
CA VAL A 219 3.59 1.30 -16.62
C VAL A 219 2.19 1.66 -16.12
N ALA A 220 1.17 1.60 -16.98
CA ALA A 220 -0.22 1.81 -16.58
C ALA A 220 -0.69 0.81 -15.53
N GLY A 221 -0.30 -0.46 -15.67
CA GLY A 221 -0.60 -1.50 -14.67
C GLY A 221 0.00 -1.18 -13.30
N TRP A 222 1.27 -0.77 -13.26
CA TRP A 222 1.94 -0.37 -12.01
C TRP A 222 1.28 0.86 -11.39
N LEU A 223 1.03 1.91 -12.16
CA LEU A 223 0.39 3.13 -11.69
C LEU A 223 -0.99 2.85 -11.10
N LEU A 224 -1.83 2.08 -11.82
CA LEU A 224 -3.16 1.72 -11.36
C LEU A 224 -3.11 0.90 -10.06
N GLY A 225 -2.17 -0.05 -9.96
CA GLY A 225 -1.98 -0.87 -8.76
C GLY A 225 -1.59 -0.03 -7.55
N VAL A 226 -0.57 0.83 -7.70
CA VAL A 226 -0.12 1.74 -6.64
C VAL A 226 -1.23 2.72 -6.24
N ALA A 227 -1.93 3.32 -7.20
CA ALA A 227 -3.05 4.22 -6.94
C ALA A 227 -4.16 3.52 -6.15
N THR A 228 -4.51 2.29 -6.52
CA THR A 228 -5.55 1.51 -5.83
C THR A 228 -5.15 1.19 -4.39
N VAL A 229 -3.91 0.73 -4.15
CA VAL A 229 -3.39 0.49 -2.80
C VAL A 229 -3.41 1.76 -1.97
N ALA A 230 -2.95 2.88 -2.53
CA ALA A 230 -2.93 4.17 -1.84
C ALA A 230 -4.34 4.66 -1.49
N ALA A 231 -5.27 4.60 -2.46
CA ALA A 231 -6.66 5.06 -2.28
C ALA A 231 -7.41 4.22 -1.24
N THR A 232 -7.32 2.89 -1.32
CA THR A 232 -7.98 1.99 -0.37
C THR A 232 -7.40 2.11 1.03
N THR A 233 -6.07 2.29 1.15
CA THR A 233 -5.42 2.56 2.44
C THR A 233 -5.87 3.88 3.03
N ALA A 234 -5.96 4.95 2.23
CA ALA A 234 -6.45 6.24 2.68
C ALA A 234 -7.92 6.18 3.13
N ALA A 235 -8.78 5.51 2.34
CA ALA A 235 -10.19 5.32 2.68
C ALA A 235 -10.36 4.53 4.00
N PHE A 236 -9.61 3.45 4.16
CA PHE A 236 -9.63 2.62 5.35
C PHE A 236 -9.19 3.38 6.61
N ARG A 237 -8.10 4.14 6.53
CA ARG A 237 -7.61 4.99 7.63
C ARG A 237 -8.62 6.07 8.00
N THR A 238 -9.25 6.70 7.01
CA THR A 238 -10.27 7.73 7.22
C THR A 238 -11.51 7.17 7.91
N TRP A 239 -11.98 6.00 7.44
CA TRP A 239 -13.11 5.31 8.06
C TRP A 239 -12.84 4.98 9.53
N ARG A 240 -11.66 4.47 9.87
CA ARG A 240 -11.25 4.18 11.25
C ARG A 240 -11.27 5.41 12.16
N THR A 241 -10.74 6.53 11.69
CA THR A 241 -10.73 7.77 12.50
C THR A 241 -12.14 8.31 12.75
N ARG A 242 -13.06 8.16 11.81
CA ARG A 242 -14.47 8.58 11.96
C ARG A 242 -15.26 7.70 12.91
N THR A 243 -14.97 6.40 12.96
CA THR A 243 -15.68 5.45 13.84
C THR A 243 -15.17 5.42 15.28
N GLY A 244 -14.29 6.34 15.67
CA GLY A 244 -13.80 6.48 17.05
C GLY A 244 -12.73 5.45 17.44
N HIS A 245 -12.33 4.57 16.53
CA HIS A 245 -11.26 3.59 16.75
C HIS A 245 -9.89 4.27 16.69
N ARG A 246 -9.64 5.18 17.64
CA ARG A 246 -8.33 5.83 17.79
C ARG A 246 -7.37 4.83 18.38
N SER A 247 -6.19 4.69 17.75
CA SER A 247 -5.08 3.98 18.39
C SER A 247 -4.69 4.70 19.67
N ALA A 248 -4.51 3.97 20.75
CA ALA A 248 -3.92 4.50 21.99
C ALA A 248 -2.43 4.87 21.84
N ARG A 249 -1.84 4.69 20.65
CA ARG A 249 -0.42 4.98 20.36
C ARG A 249 -0.27 6.01 19.24
N PRO A 250 0.76 6.90 19.32
CA PRO A 250 1.01 7.95 18.32
C PRO A 250 1.26 7.38 16.92
N ALA A 251 0.90 8.17 15.91
CA ALA A 251 0.90 7.83 14.48
C ALA A 251 2.28 7.69 13.82
N THR A 252 3.32 7.33 14.57
CA THR A 252 4.67 7.04 14.04
C THR A 252 4.79 5.68 13.38
N THR A 253 3.70 4.94 13.26
CA THR A 253 3.61 3.62 12.68
C THR A 253 3.35 3.67 11.19
N GLU A 254 4.35 3.31 10.42
CA GLU A 254 4.20 3.00 9.00
C GLU A 254 3.40 1.68 8.89
N GLY A 255 2.24 1.73 8.26
CA GLY A 255 1.39 0.56 8.04
C GLY A 255 -0.06 0.70 8.54
N VAL A 256 -0.86 -0.34 8.36
CA VAL A 256 -2.30 -0.42 8.73
C VAL A 256 -2.48 -1.06 10.12
N GLU A 257 -1.62 -0.75 11.05
CA GLU A 257 -1.21 -1.47 12.25
C GLU A 257 -2.19 -1.76 13.40
N PRO A 258 -3.20 -0.96 13.73
CA PRO A 258 -3.77 -1.05 15.08
C PRO A 258 -4.55 -2.31 15.42
N GLU A 259 -5.02 -3.06 14.43
CA GLU A 259 -5.78 -4.28 14.71
C GLU A 259 -4.91 -5.45 15.16
N LEU A 260 -3.67 -5.50 14.70
CA LEU A 260 -2.73 -6.53 15.15
C LEU A 260 -2.22 -6.26 16.57
N ALA A 261 -2.24 -4.99 17.01
CA ALA A 261 -1.89 -4.60 18.36
C ALA A 261 -3.05 -4.83 19.36
N ASP A 262 -4.31 -4.62 18.93
CA ASP A 262 -5.50 -4.84 19.75
C ASP A 262 -5.80 -6.33 20.01
N GLY A 263 -5.24 -7.22 19.21
CA GLY A 263 -5.31 -8.68 19.39
C GLY A 263 -4.22 -9.26 20.29
N ALA A 264 -3.23 -8.49 20.70
CA ALA A 264 -2.26 -8.88 21.70
C ALA A 264 -2.88 -8.64 23.09
N LYS A 265 -3.20 -9.70 23.85
CA LYS A 265 -3.55 -9.59 25.27
C LYS A 265 -2.53 -8.67 25.95
N PRO A 266 -2.95 -7.80 26.90
CA PRO A 266 -2.01 -7.17 27.81
C PRO A 266 -1.19 -8.29 28.44
N ALA A 267 0.12 -8.17 28.44
CA ALA A 267 0.97 -9.08 29.18
C ALA A 267 0.51 -9.04 30.65
N ASP A 268 0.27 -10.21 31.24
CA ASP A 268 -0.09 -10.43 32.65
C ASP A 268 0.95 -9.78 33.57
N GLY A 269 0.88 -8.50 33.79
CA GLY A 269 1.85 -7.75 34.61
C GLY A 269 1.25 -6.54 35.34
N ALA A 270 -0.05 -6.24 35.13
CA ALA A 270 -0.70 -5.11 35.80
C ALA A 270 -1.55 -5.49 37.02
N GLU A 271 -1.59 -6.77 37.41
CA GLU A 271 -2.45 -7.24 38.51
C GLU A 271 -1.74 -7.34 39.89
N LEU A 272 -0.52 -6.84 40.00
CA LEU A 272 0.27 -6.90 41.26
C LEU A 272 0.46 -5.53 41.96
N ALA A 273 -0.27 -4.49 41.60
CA ALA A 273 -0.10 -3.17 42.20
C ALA A 273 -1.29 -2.67 43.08
N ASP A 274 -2.37 -3.46 43.21
CA ASP A 274 -3.55 -3.04 44.04
C ASP A 274 -3.62 -3.75 45.41
N GLY A 275 -2.53 -4.32 45.89
CA GLY A 275 -2.41 -5.01 47.16
C GLY A 275 -1.66 -4.25 48.28
N MET A 276 -1.40 -2.93 48.13
CA MET A 276 -0.71 -2.15 49.15
C MET A 276 -1.72 -1.37 50.01
N GLU A 277 -2.07 -2.02 51.14
CA GLU A 277 -2.39 -1.50 52.47
C GLU A 277 -2.88 -0.08 52.62
N ARG A 278 -4.18 0.06 52.91
CA ARG A 278 -4.71 1.24 53.61
C ARG A 278 -4.33 1.14 55.12
N PRO A 279 -3.71 2.16 55.74
CA PRO A 279 -3.47 2.16 57.16
C PRO A 279 -4.80 2.24 57.90
N ARG A 280 -5.00 1.35 58.90
CA ARG A 280 -6.13 1.38 59.83
C ARG A 280 -6.02 2.62 60.73
N PRO A 281 -7.12 3.37 60.97
CA PRO A 281 -7.09 4.44 62.00
C PRO A 281 -6.96 3.86 63.39
N ALA A 282 -6.06 4.43 64.20
CA ALA A 282 -5.84 4.11 65.57
C ALA A 282 -7.10 4.38 66.41
N ARG A 283 -7.58 3.38 67.15
CA ARG A 283 -8.57 3.56 68.21
C ARG A 283 -7.86 4.22 69.38
N GLY A 284 -8.26 5.48 69.70
CA GLY A 284 -7.91 6.07 70.98
C GLY A 284 -8.59 5.34 72.13
N GLN A 285 -7.81 5.05 73.16
CA GLN A 285 -8.30 4.69 74.48
C GLN A 285 -8.44 5.95 75.32
N ALA A 286 -9.60 6.14 75.88
CA ALA A 286 -9.81 6.60 77.27
C ALA A 286 -11.30 6.43 77.65
#